data_d5f3f540908a206bc3ff094a9a197296
#
_entry.id   d5f3f540908a206bc3ff094a9a197296
#
_cell.length_a   1.000
_cell.length_b   1.000
_cell.length_c   1.000
_cell.angle_alpha   90.00
_cell.angle_beta   90.00
_cell.angle_gamma   90.00
#
_symmetry.space_group_name_H-M   'P 1'
#
loop_
_entity.id
_entity.type
_entity.pdbx_description
1 polymer ?
#
loop_
_entity_poly.entity_id
_entity_poly.type
_entity_poly.pdbx_seq_one_letter_code
_entity_poly.pdbx_strand_id
1 'polypeptide(L)'
;MVRRLAIHLLILVALGATSGCGYSLAGRGSFLPPHIRTIGVPLFTNLTPVIDVDRRVTERVRSELVGRGKYTIETNANGADAVLSGEISSITISPSAFNAARQATRYQLVLIAKIEFRDVKNNAVIWSNPSMQFREEYPVTGTVADPTAFFGQDVNALDRLATEFARTLVSAILEAF
;
A
#
# COMPACT_ATOMS: atom_id res chain seq x y z
N MET A 1 28.20 23.62 -52.55
CA MET A 1 28.60 23.36 -51.14
C MET A 1 27.52 23.74 -50.13
N VAL A 2 26.96 24.94 -50.20
CA VAL A 2 25.92 25.47 -49.27
C VAL A 2 24.68 24.59 -49.12
N ARG A 3 24.16 24.04 -50.20
CA ARG A 3 22.94 23.19 -50.20
C ARG A 3 23.13 21.86 -49.45
N ARG A 4 24.31 21.27 -49.51
CA ARG A 4 24.62 20.05 -48.74
C ARG A 4 24.78 20.33 -47.24
N LEU A 5 25.37 21.49 -46.92
CA LEU A 5 25.53 21.93 -45.52
C LEU A 5 24.17 22.19 -44.87
N ALA A 6 23.24 22.83 -45.60
CA ALA A 6 21.89 23.09 -45.10
C ALA A 6 21.09 21.79 -44.84
N ILE A 7 21.26 20.75 -45.65
CA ILE A 7 20.58 19.45 -45.47
C ILE A 7 21.12 18.74 -44.23
N HIS A 8 22.44 18.77 -43.98
CA HIS A 8 23.02 18.16 -42.77
C HIS A 8 22.60 18.89 -41.51
N LEU A 9 22.49 20.21 -41.56
CA LEU A 9 22.00 21.01 -40.42
C LEU A 9 20.54 20.70 -40.11
N LEU A 10 19.71 20.53 -41.13
CA LEU A 10 18.29 20.19 -40.96
C LEU A 10 18.08 18.79 -40.34
N ILE A 11 18.92 17.82 -40.76
CA ILE A 11 18.91 16.46 -40.22
C ILE A 11 19.36 16.47 -38.76
N LEU A 12 20.36 17.27 -38.40
CA LEU A 12 20.86 17.38 -37.03
C LEU A 12 19.79 17.98 -36.09
N VAL A 13 19.06 18.99 -36.53
CA VAL A 13 17.95 19.60 -35.78
C VAL A 13 16.77 18.62 -35.65
N ALA A 14 16.46 17.85 -36.69
CA ALA A 14 15.39 16.83 -36.65
C ALA A 14 15.71 15.67 -35.65
N LEU A 15 16.98 15.25 -35.55
CA LEU A 15 17.41 14.23 -34.58
C LEU A 15 17.38 14.74 -33.14
N GLY A 16 17.57 16.04 -32.90
CA GLY A 16 17.53 16.65 -31.56
C GLY A 16 16.12 16.79 -30.99
N ALA A 17 15.07 16.71 -31.83
CA ALA A 17 13.69 16.90 -31.42
C ALA A 17 13.01 15.63 -30.85
N THR A 18 13.66 14.47 -30.87
CA THR A 18 13.03 13.19 -30.48
C THR A 18 13.32 12.73 -29.05
N SER A 19 14.02 13.50 -28.24
CA SER A 19 14.35 13.12 -26.84
C SER A 19 13.38 13.71 -25.80
N GLY A 20 12.12 13.85 -26.13
CA GLY A 20 11.06 14.07 -25.15
C GLY A 20 10.65 12.75 -24.52
N CYS A 21 11.49 12.17 -23.65
CA CYS A 21 11.02 11.14 -22.71
C CYS A 21 10.02 11.80 -21.76
N GLY A 22 8.73 11.66 -22.06
CA GLY A 22 7.64 12.04 -21.17
C GLY A 22 7.59 11.16 -19.94
N TYR A 23 8.58 11.29 -19.06
CA TYR A 23 8.51 10.76 -17.71
C TYR A 23 7.62 11.70 -16.91
N SER A 24 6.31 11.43 -16.89
CA SER A 24 5.41 11.96 -15.90
C SER A 24 5.86 11.40 -14.54
N LEU A 25 6.31 12.26 -13.62
CA LEU A 25 6.53 11.84 -12.24
C LEU A 25 5.20 11.34 -11.66
N ALA A 26 5.04 10.04 -11.60
CA ALA A 26 4.00 9.41 -10.80
C ALA A 26 4.15 9.93 -9.36
N GLY A 27 3.12 10.58 -8.80
CA GLY A 27 3.12 11.00 -7.41
C GLY A 27 2.88 12.49 -7.12
N ARG A 28 2.69 13.36 -8.12
CA ARG A 28 2.36 14.79 -7.90
C ARG A 28 0.93 15.18 -8.31
N GLY A 29 0.10 14.25 -8.76
CA GLY A 29 -1.32 14.51 -9.00
C GLY A 29 -2.13 14.53 -7.68
N SER A 30 -3.17 15.34 -7.59
CA SER A 30 -4.22 15.14 -6.58
C SER A 30 -5.18 14.10 -7.13
N PHE A 31 -5.00 12.86 -6.73
CA PHE A 31 -5.76 11.72 -7.28
C PHE A 31 -7.21 11.68 -6.79
N LEU A 32 -7.49 12.30 -5.66
CA LEU A 32 -8.82 12.34 -5.08
C LEU A 32 -9.58 13.59 -5.54
N PRO A 33 -10.93 13.54 -5.58
CA PRO A 33 -11.76 14.69 -5.87
C PRO A 33 -11.36 15.93 -5.04
N PRO A 34 -11.36 17.15 -5.61
CA PRO A 34 -10.80 18.36 -4.96
C PRO A 34 -11.47 18.74 -3.65
N HIS A 35 -12.68 18.26 -3.38
CA HIS A 35 -13.41 18.52 -2.15
C HIS A 35 -12.94 17.65 -0.98
N ILE A 36 -12.23 16.54 -1.24
CA ILE A 36 -11.71 15.66 -0.19
C ILE A 36 -10.42 16.25 0.35
N ARG A 37 -10.49 16.77 1.56
CA ARG A 37 -9.37 17.36 2.32
C ARG A 37 -9.12 16.60 3.61
N THR A 38 -10.20 16.07 4.21
CA THR A 38 -10.17 15.33 5.47
C THR A 38 -10.56 13.88 5.23
N ILE A 39 -9.69 12.96 5.64
CA ILE A 39 -9.92 11.51 5.53
C ILE A 39 -10.05 10.94 6.94
N GLY A 40 -11.23 10.39 7.25
CA GLY A 40 -11.47 9.60 8.45
C GLY A 40 -10.95 8.18 8.26
N VAL A 41 -10.15 7.72 9.21
CA VAL A 41 -9.67 6.33 9.22
C VAL A 41 -10.02 5.73 10.59
N PRO A 42 -11.24 5.22 10.78
CA PRO A 42 -11.62 4.51 12.00
C PRO A 42 -10.76 3.26 12.20
N LEU A 43 -10.79 2.73 13.42
CA LEU A 43 -10.09 1.47 13.71
C LEU A 43 -10.62 0.37 12.77
N PHE A 44 -9.72 -0.36 12.13
CA PHE A 44 -10.07 -1.49 11.28
C PHE A 44 -10.65 -2.61 12.13
N THR A 45 -11.58 -3.37 11.56
CA THR A 45 -12.13 -4.55 12.22
C THR A 45 -11.15 -5.72 12.12
N ASN A 46 -10.92 -6.41 13.21
CA ASN A 46 -10.09 -7.61 13.26
C ASN A 46 -10.96 -8.86 13.43
N LEU A 47 -10.98 -9.72 12.42
CA LEU A 47 -11.65 -11.03 12.46
C LEU A 47 -10.65 -12.19 12.68
N THR A 48 -9.39 -11.88 12.97
CA THR A 48 -8.33 -12.87 13.14
C THR A 48 -7.99 -13.09 14.63
N PRO A 49 -7.37 -14.21 14.99
CA PRO A 49 -6.91 -14.44 16.36
C PRO A 49 -5.66 -13.62 16.75
N VAL A 50 -5.04 -12.87 15.81
CA VAL A 50 -3.85 -12.07 16.07
C VAL A 50 -4.25 -10.79 16.80
N ILE A 51 -3.80 -10.67 18.05
CA ILE A 51 -4.13 -9.52 18.91
C ILE A 51 -3.42 -8.26 18.41
N ASP A 52 -4.06 -7.10 18.53
CA ASP A 52 -3.51 -5.78 18.17
C ASP A 52 -3.22 -5.53 16.69
N VAL A 53 -3.52 -6.45 15.80
CA VAL A 53 -3.26 -6.26 14.37
C VAL A 53 -4.07 -5.10 13.79
N ASP A 54 -5.32 -4.97 14.19
CA ASP A 54 -6.22 -3.87 13.82
C ASP A 54 -5.64 -2.51 14.21
N ARG A 55 -5.23 -2.36 15.45
CA ARG A 55 -4.64 -1.12 15.95
C ARG A 55 -3.35 -0.76 15.21
N ARG A 56 -2.42 -1.71 15.11
CA ARG A 56 -1.13 -1.47 14.44
C ARG A 56 -1.29 -1.16 12.97
N VAL A 57 -2.11 -1.92 12.25
CA VAL A 57 -2.39 -1.67 10.83
C VAL A 57 -3.03 -0.31 10.64
N THR A 58 -4.05 0.03 11.45
CA THR A 58 -4.74 1.33 11.33
C THR A 58 -3.80 2.49 11.60
N GLU A 59 -2.97 2.41 12.64
CA GLU A 59 -2.00 3.47 12.98
C GLU A 59 -0.96 3.65 11.86
N ARG A 60 -0.48 2.57 11.25
CA ARG A 60 0.46 2.66 10.13
C ARG A 60 -0.20 3.24 8.87
N VAL A 61 -1.47 2.88 8.58
CA VAL A 61 -2.24 3.47 7.49
C VAL A 61 -2.43 4.97 7.68
N ARG A 62 -2.81 5.41 8.89
CA ARG A 62 -2.91 6.84 9.22
C ARG A 62 -1.57 7.55 9.02
N SER A 63 -0.48 6.97 9.56
CA SER A 63 0.87 7.54 9.43
C SER A 63 1.31 7.64 7.97
N GLU A 64 1.06 6.64 7.16
CA GLU A 64 1.38 6.64 5.73
C GLU A 64 0.59 7.72 4.98
N LEU A 65 -0.71 7.87 5.25
CA LEU A 65 -1.55 8.93 4.66
C LEU A 65 -1.05 10.33 5.06
N VAL A 66 -0.69 10.55 6.34
CA VAL A 66 -0.08 11.80 6.81
C VAL A 66 1.25 12.07 6.08
N GLY A 67 2.07 11.04 5.90
CA GLY A 67 3.34 11.12 5.18
C GLY A 67 3.21 11.59 3.72
N ARG A 68 2.05 11.40 3.08
CA ARG A 68 1.76 11.92 1.74
C ARG A 68 1.49 13.43 1.74
N GLY A 69 1.25 14.04 2.91
CA GLY A 69 1.26 15.50 3.12
C GLY A 69 0.11 16.29 2.49
N LYS A 70 -0.93 15.65 1.99
CA LYS A 70 -2.03 16.30 1.24
C LYS A 70 -3.35 16.39 1.98
N TYR A 71 -3.54 15.53 2.99
CA TYR A 71 -4.83 15.33 3.65
C TYR A 71 -4.71 15.50 5.16
N THR A 72 -5.76 16.02 5.77
CA THR A 72 -5.94 15.96 7.22
C THR A 72 -6.49 14.57 7.57
N ILE A 73 -5.85 13.88 8.50
CA ILE A 73 -6.25 12.51 8.87
C ILE A 73 -6.91 12.54 10.24
N GLU A 74 -8.15 12.05 10.28
CA GLU A 74 -8.97 11.91 11.48
C GLU A 74 -9.08 10.44 11.91
N THR A 75 -9.21 10.23 13.22
CA THR A 75 -9.29 8.87 13.81
C THR A 75 -10.68 8.26 13.73
N ASN A 76 -11.69 9.03 13.33
CA ASN A 76 -13.08 8.61 13.21
C ASN A 76 -13.69 9.13 11.90
N ALA A 77 -14.93 8.71 11.61
CA ALA A 77 -15.64 9.08 10.40
C ALA A 77 -16.36 10.45 10.51
N ASN A 78 -16.48 11.01 11.71
CA ASN A 78 -17.29 12.20 11.94
C ASN A 78 -16.61 13.45 11.39
N GLY A 79 -17.29 14.15 10.48
CA GLY A 79 -16.78 15.38 9.88
C GLY A 79 -15.73 15.19 8.80
N ALA A 80 -15.40 13.95 8.44
CA ALA A 80 -14.50 13.66 7.33
C ALA A 80 -15.21 13.80 5.96
N ASP A 81 -14.46 14.25 4.95
CA ASP A 81 -14.95 14.31 3.57
C ASP A 81 -15.01 12.92 2.93
N ALA A 82 -14.07 12.05 3.31
CA ALA A 82 -14.04 10.65 2.90
C ALA A 82 -13.64 9.74 4.07
N VAL A 83 -14.05 8.49 4.02
CA VAL A 83 -13.77 7.48 5.06
C VAL A 83 -13.10 6.27 4.44
N LEU A 84 -11.95 5.90 5.01
CA LEU A 84 -11.25 4.66 4.70
C LEU A 84 -11.54 3.64 5.80
N SER A 85 -12.31 2.62 5.48
CA SER A 85 -12.64 1.50 6.36
C SER A 85 -11.94 0.22 5.92
N GLY A 86 -11.59 -0.63 6.88
CA GLY A 86 -10.94 -1.91 6.63
C GLY A 86 -11.42 -3.00 7.58
N GLU A 87 -11.44 -4.23 7.07
CA GLU A 87 -11.73 -5.45 7.83
C GLU A 87 -10.65 -6.49 7.51
N ILE A 88 -9.85 -6.84 8.50
CA ILE A 88 -8.82 -7.88 8.38
C ILE A 88 -9.49 -9.23 8.58
N SER A 89 -9.70 -9.96 7.49
CA SER A 89 -10.47 -11.20 7.49
C SER A 89 -9.64 -12.44 7.75
N SER A 90 -8.34 -12.43 7.38
CA SER A 90 -7.48 -13.59 7.55
C SER A 90 -6.01 -13.20 7.65
N ILE A 91 -5.28 -13.90 8.52
CA ILE A 91 -3.82 -13.95 8.51
C ILE A 91 -3.41 -15.42 8.57
N THR A 92 -2.63 -15.84 7.59
CA THR A 92 -2.10 -17.20 7.51
C THR A 92 -0.59 -17.17 7.40
N ILE A 93 0.06 -18.20 7.93
CA ILE A 93 1.49 -18.41 7.82
C ILE A 93 1.76 -19.83 7.33
N SER A 94 2.67 -19.97 6.37
CA SER A 94 3.07 -21.27 5.83
C SER A 94 4.55 -21.29 5.50
N PRO A 95 5.25 -22.42 5.68
CA PRO A 95 6.63 -22.55 5.27
C PRO A 95 6.78 -22.32 3.77
N SER A 96 7.75 -21.50 3.35
CA SER A 96 8.05 -21.21 1.94
C SER A 96 9.43 -21.70 1.50
N ALA A 97 10.34 -22.00 2.45
CA ALA A 97 11.64 -22.60 2.15
C ALA A 97 12.11 -23.54 3.25
N PHE A 98 12.92 -24.54 2.86
CA PHE A 98 13.44 -25.57 3.76
C PHE A 98 14.95 -25.74 3.56
N ASN A 99 15.65 -26.14 4.64
CA ASN A 99 17.05 -26.55 4.58
C ASN A 99 17.19 -28.04 4.21
N ALA A 100 18.42 -28.54 4.11
CA ALA A 100 18.72 -29.92 3.79
C ALA A 100 18.16 -30.91 4.84
N ALA A 101 17.95 -30.48 6.09
CA ALA A 101 17.35 -31.26 7.17
C ALA A 101 15.80 -31.18 7.18
N ARG A 102 15.18 -30.61 6.13
CA ARG A 102 13.72 -30.38 5.98
C ARG A 102 13.12 -29.49 7.07
N GLN A 103 13.92 -28.64 7.67
CA GLN A 103 13.43 -27.63 8.61
C GLN A 103 13.09 -26.36 7.83
N ALA A 104 11.97 -25.75 8.15
CA ALA A 104 11.56 -24.47 7.56
C ALA A 104 12.59 -23.38 7.90
N THR A 105 13.02 -22.63 6.90
CA THR A 105 13.96 -21.51 7.03
C THR A 105 13.31 -20.17 6.68
N ARG A 106 12.17 -20.21 5.97
CA ARG A 106 11.34 -19.05 5.66
C ARG A 106 9.88 -19.41 5.77
N TYR A 107 9.11 -18.44 6.14
CA TYR A 107 7.66 -18.51 6.17
C TYR A 107 7.08 -17.40 5.29
N GLN A 108 6.06 -17.74 4.52
CA GLN A 108 5.21 -16.78 3.82
C GLN A 108 4.03 -16.45 4.73
N LEU A 109 3.85 -15.18 4.97
CA LEU A 109 2.69 -14.64 5.67
C LEU A 109 1.76 -14.03 4.62
N VAL A 110 0.47 -14.33 4.72
CA VAL A 110 -0.58 -13.76 3.87
C VAL A 110 -1.62 -13.11 4.77
N LEU A 111 -1.78 -11.80 4.61
CA LEU A 111 -2.87 -11.04 5.22
C LEU A 111 -3.92 -10.76 4.15
N ILE A 112 -5.19 -11.00 4.47
CA ILE A 112 -6.32 -10.68 3.61
C ILE A 112 -7.20 -9.66 4.33
N ALA A 113 -7.50 -8.55 3.64
CA ALA A 113 -8.37 -7.52 4.16
C ALA A 113 -9.37 -7.05 3.09
N LYS A 114 -10.58 -6.76 3.54
CA LYS A 114 -11.57 -6.01 2.77
C LYS A 114 -11.40 -4.54 3.06
N ILE A 115 -11.23 -3.73 2.03
CA ILE A 115 -11.00 -2.29 2.16
C ILE A 115 -12.05 -1.54 1.34
N GLU A 116 -12.57 -0.47 1.91
CA GLU A 116 -13.48 0.45 1.23
C GLU A 116 -13.08 1.89 1.53
N PHE A 117 -12.98 2.70 0.48
CA PHE A 117 -12.76 4.13 0.57
C PHE A 117 -13.95 4.85 -0.04
N ARG A 118 -14.70 5.58 0.78
CA ARG A 118 -15.98 6.17 0.45
C ARG A 118 -15.95 7.69 0.59
N ASP A 119 -16.43 8.38 -0.44
CA ASP A 119 -16.80 9.81 -0.38
C ASP A 119 -18.06 9.97 0.43
N VAL A 120 -17.99 10.69 1.55
CA VAL A 120 -19.12 10.88 2.46
C VAL A 120 -20.15 11.84 1.86
N LYS A 121 -19.66 12.91 1.20
CA LYS A 121 -20.53 13.96 0.62
C LYS A 121 -21.41 13.41 -0.50
N ASN A 122 -20.84 12.61 -1.38
CA ASN A 122 -21.55 12.04 -2.53
C ASN A 122 -22.13 10.65 -2.24
N ASN A 123 -21.85 10.09 -1.06
CA ASN A 123 -22.18 8.71 -0.68
C ASN A 123 -21.74 7.68 -1.73
N ALA A 124 -20.57 7.89 -2.32
CA ALA A 124 -20.03 7.07 -3.40
C ALA A 124 -18.77 6.32 -2.96
N VAL A 125 -18.66 5.05 -3.35
CA VAL A 125 -17.39 4.31 -3.18
C VAL A 125 -16.40 4.84 -4.21
N ILE A 126 -15.30 5.43 -3.73
CA ILE A 126 -14.22 5.96 -4.56
C ILE A 126 -13.28 4.84 -4.99
N TRP A 127 -12.96 3.97 -4.04
CA TRP A 127 -12.10 2.82 -4.25
C TRP A 127 -12.49 1.69 -3.31
N SER A 128 -12.43 0.46 -3.77
CA SER A 128 -12.63 -0.71 -2.91
C SER A 128 -11.86 -1.91 -3.41
N ASN A 129 -11.46 -2.75 -2.47
CA ASN A 129 -10.93 -4.07 -2.75
C ASN A 129 -11.54 -5.06 -1.74
N PRO A 130 -12.43 -5.96 -2.17
CA PRO A 130 -13.12 -6.89 -1.27
C PRO A 130 -12.20 -7.99 -0.72
N SER A 131 -11.02 -8.19 -1.30
CA SER A 131 -10.07 -9.23 -0.90
C SER A 131 -8.64 -8.81 -1.24
N MET A 132 -8.20 -7.69 -0.67
CA MET A 132 -6.84 -7.23 -0.81
C MET A 132 -5.90 -8.21 -0.11
N GLN A 133 -4.96 -8.77 -0.86
CA GLN A 133 -3.97 -9.69 -0.33
C GLN A 133 -2.61 -8.99 -0.23
N PHE A 134 -2.03 -9.08 0.95
CA PHE A 134 -0.65 -8.72 1.20
C PHE A 134 0.15 -9.98 1.53
N ARG A 135 1.30 -10.15 0.89
CA ARG A 135 2.17 -11.32 1.06
C ARG A 135 3.58 -10.85 1.34
N GLU A 136 4.19 -11.44 2.37
CA GLU A 136 5.56 -11.14 2.75
C GLU A 136 6.27 -12.42 3.20
N GLU A 137 7.58 -12.50 2.97
CA GLU A 137 8.40 -13.61 3.45
C GLU A 137 9.27 -13.17 4.63
N TYR A 138 9.24 -13.98 5.68
CA TYR A 138 10.03 -13.77 6.89
C TYR A 138 11.00 -14.92 7.12
N PRO A 139 12.30 -14.65 7.32
CA PRO A 139 13.23 -15.65 7.80
C PRO A 139 12.91 -15.97 9.26
N VAL A 140 12.76 -17.23 9.59
CA VAL A 140 12.50 -17.69 10.95
C VAL A 140 13.37 -18.89 11.26
N THR A 141 13.95 -18.92 12.46
CA THR A 141 14.64 -20.09 12.99
C THR A 141 13.69 -20.85 13.89
N GLY A 142 13.34 -22.07 13.49
CA GLY A 142 12.44 -22.94 14.26
C GLY A 142 11.13 -23.27 13.53
N THR A 143 10.23 -23.94 14.25
CA THR A 143 8.91 -24.33 13.74
C THR A 143 7.86 -23.36 14.24
N VAL A 144 7.12 -22.74 13.34
CA VAL A 144 5.99 -21.87 13.64
C VAL A 144 4.71 -22.52 13.14
N ALA A 145 3.76 -22.76 14.04
CA ALA A 145 2.55 -23.50 13.73
C ALA A 145 1.41 -22.58 13.22
N ASP A 146 1.35 -21.37 13.73
CA ASP A 146 0.26 -20.42 13.43
C ASP A 146 0.72 -18.95 13.53
N PRO A 147 -0.06 -17.99 13.01
CA PRO A 147 0.29 -16.57 13.05
C PRO A 147 0.46 -16.00 14.46
N THR A 148 -0.33 -16.46 15.41
CA THR A 148 -0.25 -15.97 16.81
C THR A 148 1.08 -16.33 17.44
N ALA A 149 1.51 -17.59 17.28
CA ALA A 149 2.81 -18.05 17.75
C ALA A 149 3.97 -17.33 17.04
N PHE A 150 3.85 -17.05 15.74
CA PHE A 150 4.83 -16.30 14.98
C PHE A 150 5.04 -14.90 15.55
N PHE A 151 3.97 -14.13 15.72
CA PHE A 151 4.05 -12.77 16.25
C PHE A 151 4.43 -12.73 17.73
N GLY A 152 4.19 -13.80 18.48
CA GLY A 152 4.67 -13.96 19.86
C GLY A 152 6.18 -14.17 19.95
N GLN A 153 6.80 -14.76 18.92
CA GLN A 153 8.25 -14.98 18.86
C GLN A 153 9.02 -13.77 18.30
N ASP A 154 8.44 -13.05 17.34
CA ASP A 154 9.03 -11.84 16.76
C ASP A 154 8.14 -10.63 17.02
N VAL A 155 8.42 -9.92 18.10
CA VAL A 155 7.66 -8.73 18.51
C VAL A 155 7.66 -7.60 17.48
N ASN A 156 8.61 -7.59 16.55
CA ASN A 156 8.70 -6.58 15.50
C ASN A 156 8.04 -7.03 14.18
N ALA A 157 7.68 -8.31 14.04
CA ALA A 157 7.12 -8.82 12.80
C ALA A 157 5.78 -8.17 12.47
N LEU A 158 4.94 -7.96 13.47
CA LEU A 158 3.64 -7.31 13.30
C LEU A 158 3.78 -5.84 12.88
N ASP A 159 4.78 -5.13 13.40
CA ASP A 159 5.05 -3.75 13.00
C ASP A 159 5.57 -3.65 11.56
N ARG A 160 6.43 -4.57 11.14
CA ARG A 160 6.90 -4.65 9.74
C ARG A 160 5.74 -4.95 8.81
N LEU A 161 4.93 -5.96 9.13
CA LEU A 161 3.74 -6.31 8.36
C LEU A 161 2.79 -5.11 8.23
N ALA A 162 2.46 -4.45 9.33
CA ALA A 162 1.57 -3.30 9.34
C ALA A 162 2.12 -2.14 8.50
N THR A 163 3.43 -1.90 8.56
CA THR A 163 4.09 -0.83 7.79
C THR A 163 4.04 -1.10 6.29
N GLU A 164 4.40 -2.31 5.86
CA GLU A 164 4.42 -2.66 4.45
C GLU A 164 3.00 -2.79 3.87
N PHE A 165 2.06 -3.32 4.66
CA PHE A 165 0.64 -3.32 4.28
C PHE A 165 0.11 -1.90 4.08
N ALA A 166 0.38 -0.98 5.02
CA ALA A 166 -0.06 0.40 4.94
C ALA A 166 0.49 1.11 3.70
N ARG A 167 1.79 0.93 3.41
CA ARG A 167 2.43 1.47 2.21
C ARG A 167 1.76 0.95 0.93
N THR A 168 1.54 -0.35 0.85
CA THR A 168 0.89 -0.99 -0.30
C THR A 168 -0.54 -0.51 -0.48
N LEU A 169 -1.32 -0.43 0.60
CA LEU A 169 -2.70 0.03 0.58
C LEU A 169 -2.80 1.49 0.13
N VAL A 170 -2.04 2.38 0.76
CA VAL A 170 -2.09 3.82 0.45
C VAL A 170 -1.62 4.09 -0.98
N SER A 171 -0.57 3.40 -1.44
CA SER A 171 -0.16 3.48 -2.85
C SER A 171 -1.24 3.00 -3.79
N ALA A 172 -1.87 1.85 -3.51
CA ALA A 172 -2.94 1.31 -4.36
C ALA A 172 -4.15 2.27 -4.46
N ILE A 173 -4.51 2.95 -3.36
CA ILE A 173 -5.58 3.95 -3.37
C ILE A 173 -5.18 5.19 -4.16
N LEU A 174 -3.99 5.73 -3.93
CA LEU A 174 -3.56 7.00 -4.52
C LEU A 174 -3.10 6.87 -5.98
N GLU A 175 -2.75 5.69 -6.45
CA GLU A 175 -2.33 5.40 -7.83
C GLU A 175 -3.49 4.92 -8.71
N ALA A 176 -4.67 4.71 -8.13
CA ALA A 176 -5.85 4.22 -8.87
C ALA A 176 -6.52 5.30 -9.75
N PHE A 177 -6.01 6.56 -9.73
CA PHE A 177 -6.64 7.71 -10.40
C PHE A 177 -5.71 8.44 -11.35
#